data_29d65b18aedd75f05b8e70f45b4253b2
#
_entry.id   29d65b18aedd75f05b8e70f45b4253b2
#
_cell.length_a   1.000
_cell.length_b   1.000
_cell.length_c   1.000
_cell.angle_alpha   90.00
_cell.angle_beta   90.00
_cell.angle_gamma   90.00
#
_symmetry.space_group_name_H-M   'P 1'
#
loop_
_entity.id
_entity.type
_entity.pdbx_description
1 polymer ?
#
loop_
_entity_poly.entity_id
_entity_poly.type
_entity_poly.pdbx_seq_one_letter_code
_entity_poly.pdbx_strand_id
1 'polypeptide(L)'
;TVIAVLAATHACENKLQTAIMAPTELLAEQHYMNFTNWLSPINIKTAWLSSRVTGKRRNAELERIKAGQAEVIIGTHALFQNDVEFNNLGLVIIDEQHRFGVHQRLALREKGVSRNTSPHQLVMTATPIPRTLSMSVYADLDVSVIDELPPGRKPVTTTIVPDERRNSVIKRVADACSKGRQVYWVCTLIEESETLQCQAAEVTAQQLSKL
;
A
#
# COMPACT_ATOMS: atom_id res chain seq x y z
N THR A 1 2.49 2.69 -8.78
CA THR A 1 1.12 3.23 -8.57
C THR A 1 0.49 3.68 -9.88
N VAL A 2 1.19 4.44 -10.77
CA VAL A 2 0.61 4.94 -12.04
C VAL A 2 0.08 3.80 -12.93
N ILE A 3 0.85 2.73 -13.10
CA ILE A 3 0.41 1.56 -13.88
C ILE A 3 -0.88 0.97 -13.30
N ALA A 4 -0.99 0.92 -11.97
CA ALA A 4 -2.22 0.45 -11.31
C ALA A 4 -3.43 1.33 -11.63
N VAL A 5 -3.25 2.66 -11.68
CA VAL A 5 -4.32 3.59 -12.06
C VAL A 5 -4.73 3.39 -13.51
N LEU A 6 -3.77 3.24 -14.43
CA LEU A 6 -4.06 3.00 -15.84
C LEU A 6 -4.82 1.67 -16.04
N ALA A 7 -4.40 0.61 -15.36
CA ALA A 7 -5.10 -0.67 -15.41
C ALA A 7 -6.53 -0.57 -14.84
N ALA A 8 -6.71 0.15 -13.72
CA ALA A 8 -8.02 0.40 -13.14
C ALA A 8 -8.92 1.22 -14.08
N THR A 9 -8.38 2.26 -14.71
CA THR A 9 -9.11 3.07 -15.69
C THR A 9 -9.60 2.20 -16.85
N HIS A 10 -8.72 1.36 -17.40
CA HIS A 10 -9.09 0.45 -18.47
C HIS A 10 -10.18 -0.55 -18.08
N ALA A 11 -10.15 -1.07 -16.86
CA ALA A 11 -11.22 -1.92 -16.32
C ALA A 11 -12.54 -1.15 -16.23
N CYS A 12 -12.54 0.09 -15.74
CA CYS A 12 -13.72 0.94 -15.62
C CYS A 12 -14.34 1.29 -16.99
N GLU A 13 -13.51 1.53 -18.03
CA GLU A 13 -13.99 1.73 -19.41
C GLU A 13 -14.79 0.52 -19.91
N ASN A 14 -14.44 -0.68 -19.48
CA ASN A 14 -15.14 -1.93 -19.78
C ASN A 14 -16.27 -2.26 -18.77
N LYS A 15 -16.73 -1.29 -17.98
CA LYS A 15 -17.79 -1.46 -16.97
C LYS A 15 -17.48 -2.49 -15.89
N LEU A 16 -16.19 -2.67 -15.60
CA LEU A 16 -15.71 -3.57 -14.55
C LEU A 16 -15.27 -2.77 -13.33
N GLN A 17 -15.51 -3.33 -12.14
CA GLN A 17 -14.97 -2.79 -10.90
C GLN A 17 -13.53 -3.26 -10.68
N THR A 18 -12.75 -2.42 -10.03
CA THR A 18 -11.38 -2.71 -9.60
C THR A 18 -11.27 -2.68 -8.08
N ALA A 19 -10.72 -3.74 -7.49
CA ALA A 19 -10.36 -3.78 -6.07
C ALA A 19 -8.85 -3.59 -5.91
N ILE A 20 -8.44 -2.63 -5.07
CA ILE A 20 -7.03 -2.34 -4.77
C ILE A 20 -6.77 -2.61 -3.31
N MET A 21 -5.85 -3.52 -3.05
CA MET A 21 -5.50 -3.94 -1.71
C MET A 21 -4.08 -3.55 -1.34
N ALA A 22 -3.94 -2.92 -0.17
CA ALA A 22 -2.66 -2.62 0.45
C ALA A 22 -2.56 -3.26 1.85
N PRO A 23 -1.34 -3.64 2.30
CA PRO A 23 -1.17 -4.40 3.53
C PRO A 23 -1.40 -3.59 4.82
N THR A 24 -1.29 -2.28 4.75
CA THR A 24 -1.45 -1.39 5.91
C THR A 24 -2.45 -0.29 5.62
N GLU A 25 -3.10 0.22 6.66
CA GLU A 25 -4.03 1.35 6.58
C GLU A 25 -3.36 2.57 5.93
N LEU A 26 -2.12 2.87 6.32
CA LEU A 26 -1.37 4.02 5.81
C LEU A 26 -1.14 3.92 4.29
N LEU A 27 -0.72 2.76 3.79
CA LEU A 27 -0.51 2.54 2.36
C LEU A 27 -1.83 2.56 1.58
N ALA A 28 -2.86 1.96 2.15
CA ALA A 28 -4.19 1.96 1.54
C ALA A 28 -4.77 3.39 1.47
N GLU A 29 -4.61 4.21 2.52
CA GLU A 29 -5.01 5.61 2.54
C GLU A 29 -4.24 6.43 1.50
N GLN A 30 -2.93 6.23 1.38
CA GLN A 30 -2.11 6.86 0.36
C GLN A 30 -2.59 6.50 -1.05
N HIS A 31 -2.92 5.23 -1.30
CA HIS A 31 -3.51 4.82 -2.57
C HIS A 31 -4.87 5.48 -2.78
N TYR A 32 -5.74 5.49 -1.77
CA TYR A 32 -7.05 6.12 -1.88
C TYR A 32 -6.95 7.59 -2.26
N MET A 33 -6.08 8.35 -1.62
CA MET A 33 -5.86 9.76 -1.95
C MET A 33 -5.35 9.95 -3.38
N ASN A 34 -4.33 9.18 -3.78
CA ASN A 34 -3.76 9.28 -5.12
C ASN A 34 -4.75 8.90 -6.21
N PHE A 35 -5.44 7.77 -6.05
CA PHE A 35 -6.44 7.29 -7.02
C PHE A 35 -7.62 8.27 -7.11
N THR A 36 -8.13 8.75 -5.98
CA THR A 36 -9.23 9.73 -5.98
C THR A 36 -8.82 11.00 -6.72
N ASN A 37 -7.62 11.54 -6.46
CA ASN A 37 -7.14 12.75 -7.12
C ASN A 37 -6.98 12.58 -8.63
N TRP A 38 -6.55 11.43 -9.10
CA TRP A 38 -6.31 11.18 -10.53
C TRP A 38 -7.57 10.73 -11.29
N LEU A 39 -8.49 10.03 -10.61
CA LEU A 39 -9.68 9.46 -11.23
C LEU A 39 -10.91 10.38 -11.16
N SER A 40 -11.00 11.23 -10.15
CA SER A 40 -12.11 12.18 -10.00
C SER A 40 -12.28 13.12 -11.21
N PRO A 41 -11.21 13.69 -11.83
CA PRO A 41 -11.36 14.53 -13.00
C PRO A 41 -11.96 13.84 -14.22
N ILE A 42 -11.88 12.52 -14.30
CA ILE A 42 -12.46 11.70 -15.37
C ILE A 42 -13.75 10.97 -14.94
N ASN A 43 -14.36 11.44 -13.82
CA ASN A 43 -15.64 10.95 -13.28
C ASN A 43 -15.65 9.48 -12.82
N ILE A 44 -14.52 8.84 -12.61
CA ILE A 44 -14.45 7.50 -12.01
C ILE A 44 -14.55 7.63 -10.47
N LYS A 45 -15.53 6.93 -9.89
CA LYS A 45 -15.85 7.02 -8.46
C LYS A 45 -15.08 6.00 -7.65
N THR A 46 -14.45 6.48 -6.58
CA THR A 46 -13.71 5.64 -5.65
C THR A 46 -14.54 5.34 -4.38
N ALA A 47 -14.25 4.21 -3.74
CA ALA A 47 -14.74 3.83 -2.41
C ALA A 47 -13.58 3.45 -1.50
N TRP A 48 -13.75 3.67 -0.20
CA TRP A 48 -12.78 3.35 0.83
C TRP A 48 -13.32 2.31 1.81
N LEU A 49 -12.61 1.18 1.95
CA LEU A 49 -12.91 0.14 2.93
C LEU A 49 -11.69 -0.21 3.76
N SER A 50 -11.78 0.05 5.06
CA SER A 50 -10.77 -0.34 6.04
C SER A 50 -11.42 -0.79 7.34
N SER A 51 -10.65 -1.36 8.24
CA SER A 51 -11.13 -1.76 9.57
C SER A 51 -11.62 -0.58 10.42
N ARG A 52 -11.16 0.64 10.12
CA ARG A 52 -11.59 1.87 10.81
C ARG A 52 -12.93 2.41 10.32
N VAL A 53 -13.40 1.97 9.16
CA VAL A 53 -14.71 2.35 8.63
C VAL A 53 -15.77 1.42 9.20
N THR A 54 -16.56 1.93 10.13
CA THR A 54 -17.55 1.14 10.87
C THR A 54 -18.95 1.75 10.80
N GLY A 55 -19.95 0.99 11.25
CA GLY A 55 -21.32 1.44 11.41
C GLY A 55 -21.97 1.94 10.11
N LYS A 56 -22.74 3.01 10.21
CA LYS A 56 -23.51 3.58 9.07
C LYS A 56 -22.64 3.93 7.87
N ARG A 57 -21.42 4.44 8.11
CA ARG A 57 -20.50 4.79 7.02
C ARG A 57 -20.06 3.56 6.26
N ARG A 58 -19.73 2.46 6.96
CA ARG A 58 -19.37 1.19 6.31
C ARG A 58 -20.52 0.68 5.45
N ASN A 59 -21.72 0.64 6.01
CA ASN A 59 -22.89 0.14 5.29
C ASN A 59 -23.18 0.96 4.03
N ALA A 60 -23.04 2.28 4.09
CA ALA A 60 -23.21 3.13 2.92
C ALA A 60 -22.17 2.84 1.82
N GLU A 61 -20.90 2.59 2.19
CA GLU A 61 -19.88 2.21 1.21
C GLU A 61 -20.14 0.80 0.63
N LEU A 62 -20.59 -0.16 1.45
CA LEU A 62 -20.94 -1.50 0.97
C LEU A 62 -22.09 -1.46 -0.05
N GLU A 63 -23.13 -0.69 0.22
CA GLU A 63 -24.25 -0.50 -0.72
C GLU A 63 -23.79 0.17 -2.03
N ARG A 64 -22.93 1.17 -1.97
CA ARG A 64 -22.37 1.82 -3.16
C ARG A 64 -21.54 0.85 -4.01
N ILE A 65 -20.77 -0.03 -3.36
CA ILE A 65 -19.96 -1.04 -4.04
C ILE A 65 -20.87 -2.07 -4.71
N LYS A 66 -21.83 -2.60 -3.97
CA LYS A 66 -22.79 -3.58 -4.45
C LYS A 66 -23.68 -3.06 -5.58
N ALA A 67 -24.06 -1.79 -5.54
CA ALA A 67 -24.81 -1.14 -6.61
C ALA A 67 -23.96 -0.74 -7.84
N GLY A 68 -22.65 -0.98 -7.82
CA GLY A 68 -21.75 -0.56 -8.91
C GLY A 68 -21.54 0.96 -9.00
N GLN A 69 -21.93 1.71 -7.97
CA GLN A 69 -21.77 3.17 -7.93
C GLN A 69 -20.33 3.59 -7.60
N ALA A 70 -19.53 2.70 -7.03
CA ALA A 70 -18.09 2.83 -6.87
C ALA A 70 -17.41 1.88 -7.85
N GLU A 71 -16.52 2.43 -8.68
CA GLU A 71 -15.84 1.68 -9.73
C GLU A 71 -14.47 1.19 -9.28
N VAL A 72 -13.78 1.96 -8.42
CA VAL A 72 -12.48 1.60 -7.86
C VAL A 72 -12.56 1.57 -6.34
N ILE A 73 -12.37 0.41 -5.77
CA ILE A 73 -12.52 0.15 -4.34
C ILE A 73 -11.13 -0.07 -3.74
N ILE A 74 -10.73 0.79 -2.82
CA ILE A 74 -9.42 0.75 -2.20
C ILE A 74 -9.57 0.40 -0.73
N GLY A 75 -8.71 -0.48 -0.23
CA GLY A 75 -8.76 -0.86 1.16
C GLY A 75 -7.66 -1.80 1.61
N THR A 76 -7.83 -2.31 2.83
CA THR A 76 -6.96 -3.31 3.43
C THR A 76 -7.60 -4.70 3.32
N HIS A 77 -7.25 -5.60 4.23
CA HIS A 77 -7.91 -6.91 4.37
C HIS A 77 -9.44 -6.84 4.55
N ALA A 78 -9.99 -5.66 4.84
CA ALA A 78 -11.44 -5.46 4.92
C ALA A 78 -12.17 -5.81 3.60
N LEU A 79 -11.47 -5.77 2.46
CA LEU A 79 -12.02 -6.16 1.16
C LEU A 79 -12.35 -7.66 1.04
N PHE A 80 -11.73 -8.52 1.88
CA PHE A 80 -12.01 -9.97 1.88
C PHE A 80 -13.24 -10.36 2.68
N GLN A 81 -13.73 -9.49 3.56
CA GLN A 81 -14.83 -9.82 4.47
C GLN A 81 -16.06 -10.22 3.67
N ASN A 82 -16.82 -11.18 4.20
CA ASN A 82 -17.94 -11.80 3.50
C ASN A 82 -19.07 -10.82 3.16
N ASP A 83 -19.18 -9.73 3.90
CA ASP A 83 -20.16 -8.66 3.69
C ASP A 83 -19.83 -7.74 2.51
N VAL A 84 -18.62 -7.84 1.94
CA VAL A 84 -18.25 -7.07 0.75
C VAL A 84 -18.68 -7.82 -0.51
N GLU A 85 -19.68 -7.31 -1.19
CA GLU A 85 -20.19 -7.82 -2.46
C GLU A 85 -19.89 -6.83 -3.57
N PHE A 86 -19.20 -7.28 -4.61
CA PHE A 86 -18.94 -6.49 -5.82
C PHE A 86 -20.03 -6.73 -6.86
N ASN A 87 -20.38 -5.69 -7.61
CA ASN A 87 -21.34 -5.82 -8.70
C ASN A 87 -20.74 -6.56 -9.91
N ASN A 88 -19.55 -6.15 -10.32
CA ASN A 88 -18.85 -6.71 -11.49
C ASN A 88 -17.33 -6.57 -11.36
N LEU A 89 -16.72 -7.30 -10.43
CA LEU A 89 -15.28 -7.25 -10.16
C LEU A 89 -14.51 -7.89 -11.31
N GLY A 90 -13.74 -7.10 -12.06
CA GLY A 90 -12.94 -7.57 -13.19
C GLY A 90 -11.43 -7.45 -13.00
N LEU A 91 -10.98 -6.62 -12.05
CA LEU A 91 -9.55 -6.42 -11.77
C LEU A 91 -9.28 -6.38 -10.27
N VAL A 92 -8.28 -7.13 -9.83
CA VAL A 92 -7.76 -7.11 -8.47
C VAL A 92 -6.31 -6.66 -8.51
N ILE A 93 -6.00 -5.57 -7.81
CA ILE A 93 -4.65 -5.05 -7.68
C ILE A 93 -4.16 -5.28 -6.26
N ILE A 94 -3.02 -5.93 -6.11
CA ILE A 94 -2.41 -6.26 -4.81
C ILE A 94 -1.06 -5.59 -4.72
N ASP A 95 -0.92 -4.64 -3.81
CA ASP A 95 0.35 -3.99 -3.53
C ASP A 95 1.08 -4.68 -2.36
N GLU A 96 2.41 -4.77 -2.46
CA GLU A 96 3.29 -5.43 -1.48
C GLU A 96 2.83 -6.86 -1.13
N GLN A 97 2.62 -7.66 -2.14
CA GLN A 97 2.06 -9.02 -2.08
C GLN A 97 2.69 -9.92 -1.00
N HIS A 98 3.99 -9.77 -0.72
CA HIS A 98 4.70 -10.60 0.25
C HIS A 98 4.14 -10.51 1.68
N ARG A 99 3.33 -9.51 1.98
CA ARG A 99 2.66 -9.33 3.27
C ARG A 99 1.29 -10.00 3.38
N PHE A 100 0.83 -10.67 2.33
CA PHE A 100 -0.46 -11.36 2.30
C PHE A 100 -0.30 -12.87 2.22
N GLY A 101 -1.09 -13.59 3.00
CA GLY A 101 -1.19 -15.04 2.92
C GLY A 101 -1.85 -15.53 1.61
N VAL A 102 -1.56 -16.77 1.22
CA VAL A 102 -2.11 -17.38 0.00
C VAL A 102 -3.65 -17.37 0.02
N HIS A 103 -4.26 -17.69 1.15
CA HIS A 103 -5.71 -17.72 1.31
C HIS A 103 -6.38 -16.36 1.08
N GLN A 104 -5.73 -15.28 1.50
CA GLN A 104 -6.28 -13.93 1.33
C GLN A 104 -6.34 -13.51 -0.14
N ARG A 105 -5.37 -13.93 -0.93
CA ARG A 105 -5.31 -13.63 -2.37
C ARG A 105 -6.37 -14.41 -3.16
N LEU A 106 -6.55 -15.69 -2.79
CA LEU A 106 -7.58 -16.53 -3.39
C LEU A 106 -8.99 -16.00 -3.08
N ALA A 107 -9.25 -15.60 -1.85
CA ALA A 107 -10.54 -15.08 -1.43
C ALA A 107 -11.01 -13.86 -2.26
N LEU A 108 -10.10 -12.96 -2.63
CA LEU A 108 -10.47 -11.80 -3.46
C LEU A 108 -10.74 -12.20 -4.92
N ARG A 109 -9.98 -13.17 -5.43
CA ARG A 109 -10.24 -13.74 -6.76
C ARG A 109 -11.59 -14.43 -6.81
N GLU A 110 -11.93 -15.21 -5.80
CA GLU A 110 -13.20 -15.95 -5.70
C GLU A 110 -14.42 -15.02 -5.66
N LYS A 111 -14.31 -13.84 -5.04
CA LYS A 111 -15.39 -12.83 -5.01
C LYS A 111 -15.78 -12.30 -6.39
N GLY A 112 -14.88 -12.32 -7.34
CA GLY A 112 -15.15 -11.89 -8.72
C GLY A 112 -15.46 -13.04 -9.67
N VAL A 113 -15.48 -14.30 -9.20
CA VAL A 113 -15.81 -15.44 -10.06
C VAL A 113 -17.30 -15.41 -10.38
N SER A 114 -17.62 -15.12 -11.61
CA SER A 114 -18.94 -15.23 -12.22
C SER A 114 -18.96 -16.46 -13.14
N ARG A 115 -20.12 -16.92 -13.56
CA ARG A 115 -20.38 -18.20 -14.25
C ARG A 115 -19.31 -18.72 -15.23
N ASN A 116 -18.39 -17.85 -15.74
CA ASN A 116 -17.30 -18.26 -16.65
C ASN A 116 -16.09 -17.31 -16.64
N THR A 117 -16.02 -16.33 -15.77
CA THR A 117 -14.96 -15.34 -15.73
C THR A 117 -14.39 -15.19 -14.33
N SER A 118 -13.10 -15.02 -14.22
CA SER A 118 -12.41 -14.62 -12.99
C SER A 118 -11.73 -13.26 -13.19
N PRO A 119 -11.64 -12.44 -12.14
CA PRO A 119 -10.98 -11.15 -12.27
C PRO A 119 -9.50 -11.32 -12.61
N HIS A 120 -8.98 -10.42 -13.45
CA HIS A 120 -7.55 -10.30 -13.68
C HIS A 120 -6.84 -9.87 -12.40
N GLN A 121 -5.60 -10.30 -12.24
CA GLN A 121 -4.78 -9.92 -11.09
C GLN A 121 -3.54 -9.14 -11.53
N LEU A 122 -3.35 -7.97 -10.95
CA LEU A 122 -2.12 -7.20 -11.05
C LEU A 122 -1.43 -7.19 -9.68
N VAL A 123 -0.29 -7.81 -9.61
CA VAL A 123 0.51 -7.88 -8.39
C VAL A 123 1.69 -6.94 -8.49
N MET A 124 1.87 -6.11 -7.48
CA MET A 124 2.98 -5.16 -7.40
C MET A 124 3.82 -5.44 -6.16
N THR A 125 5.13 -5.33 -6.29
CA THR A 125 6.04 -5.44 -5.14
C THR A 125 7.35 -4.69 -5.43
N ALA A 126 7.92 -4.09 -4.39
CA ALA A 126 9.25 -3.49 -4.46
C ALA A 126 10.36 -4.50 -4.12
N THR A 127 10.02 -5.67 -3.58
CA THR A 127 10.99 -6.73 -3.27
C THR A 127 10.96 -7.78 -4.37
N PRO A 128 12.05 -7.93 -5.15
CA PRO A 128 12.10 -8.95 -6.19
C PRO A 128 12.08 -10.34 -5.55
N ILE A 129 11.08 -11.14 -5.94
CA ILE A 129 11.07 -12.56 -5.59
C ILE A 129 11.99 -13.27 -6.60
N PRO A 130 12.97 -14.06 -6.15
CA PRO A 130 13.83 -14.81 -7.07
C PRO A 130 12.97 -15.63 -8.07
N ARG A 131 13.34 -15.59 -9.35
CA ARG A 131 12.59 -16.28 -10.43
C ARG A 131 12.26 -17.73 -10.10
N THR A 132 13.19 -18.42 -9.46
CA THR A 132 13.00 -19.84 -9.03
C THR A 132 11.89 -20.02 -8.01
N LEU A 133 11.69 -19.05 -7.10
CA LEU A 133 10.59 -19.08 -6.15
C LEU A 133 9.27 -18.58 -6.77
N SER A 134 9.36 -17.64 -7.70
CA SER A 134 8.16 -17.15 -8.40
C SER A 134 7.58 -18.23 -9.33
N MET A 135 8.40 -19.05 -9.98
CA MET A 135 7.95 -20.15 -10.83
C MET A 135 7.28 -21.28 -10.06
N SER A 136 7.66 -21.54 -8.81
CA SER A 136 7.02 -22.60 -8.00
C SER A 136 5.75 -22.15 -7.28
N VAL A 137 5.60 -20.84 -7.00
CA VAL A 137 4.45 -20.30 -6.25
C VAL A 137 3.48 -19.54 -7.16
N TYR A 138 3.93 -19.08 -8.34
CA TYR A 138 3.21 -18.20 -9.26
C TYR A 138 3.37 -18.62 -10.72
N ALA A 139 3.35 -19.91 -11.00
CA ALA A 139 3.62 -20.52 -12.32
C ALA A 139 2.81 -19.90 -13.48
N ASP A 140 1.68 -19.23 -13.18
CA ASP A 140 0.76 -18.67 -14.16
C ASP A 140 0.81 -17.13 -14.24
N LEU A 141 1.86 -16.47 -13.70
CA LEU A 141 1.98 -15.02 -13.75
C LEU A 141 3.05 -14.57 -14.74
N ASP A 142 2.66 -13.69 -15.65
CA ASP A 142 3.61 -12.91 -16.44
C ASP A 142 4.28 -11.86 -15.56
N VAL A 143 5.61 -11.73 -15.68
CA VAL A 143 6.41 -10.85 -14.84
C VAL A 143 7.03 -9.75 -15.67
N SER A 144 6.77 -8.49 -15.29
CA SER A 144 7.45 -7.32 -15.81
C SER A 144 8.33 -6.70 -14.73
N VAL A 145 9.59 -6.42 -15.05
CA VAL A 145 10.56 -5.86 -14.12
C VAL A 145 10.87 -4.41 -14.55
N ILE A 146 10.74 -3.48 -13.59
CA ILE A 146 11.18 -2.09 -13.75
C ILE A 146 12.54 -2.01 -13.06
N ASP A 147 13.62 -2.01 -13.81
CA ASP A 147 15.00 -2.08 -13.34
C ASP A 147 15.76 -0.75 -13.41
N GLU A 148 15.12 0.30 -13.94
CA GLU A 148 15.68 1.63 -14.03
C GLU A 148 15.07 2.59 -13.00
N LEU A 149 15.90 3.51 -12.50
CA LEU A 149 15.42 4.62 -11.66
C LEU A 149 14.77 5.70 -12.52
N PRO A 150 13.75 6.41 -12.00
CA PRO A 150 13.19 7.55 -12.70
C PRO A 150 14.25 8.59 -13.07
N PRO A 151 14.12 9.28 -14.21
CA PRO A 151 15.06 10.32 -14.61
C PRO A 151 15.27 11.38 -13.52
N GLY A 152 16.51 11.74 -13.25
CA GLY A 152 16.87 12.74 -12.23
C GLY A 152 16.92 12.25 -10.79
N ARG A 153 16.56 11.00 -10.49
CA ARG A 153 16.69 10.44 -9.14
C ARG A 153 18.14 10.08 -8.84
N LYS A 154 18.69 10.72 -7.80
CA LYS A 154 20.04 10.42 -7.32
C LYS A 154 20.02 9.16 -6.45
N PRO A 155 21.06 8.33 -6.50
CA PRO A 155 21.21 7.19 -5.60
C PRO A 155 21.20 7.65 -4.13
N VAL A 156 20.62 6.84 -3.27
CA VAL A 156 20.63 7.06 -1.82
C VAL A 156 21.91 6.45 -1.25
N THR A 157 22.62 7.22 -0.41
CA THR A 157 23.79 6.72 0.31
C THR A 157 23.36 6.19 1.67
N THR A 158 23.56 4.91 1.92
CA THR A 158 23.31 4.28 3.22
C THR A 158 24.64 4.10 3.95
N THR A 159 24.71 4.55 5.20
CA THR A 159 25.93 4.47 6.01
C THR A 159 25.60 3.88 7.37
N ILE A 160 26.38 2.91 7.82
CA ILE A 160 26.33 2.39 9.18
C ILE A 160 27.18 3.30 10.07
N VAL A 161 26.63 3.77 11.16
CA VAL A 161 27.32 4.66 12.11
C VAL A 161 27.27 4.02 13.50
N PRO A 162 28.42 3.84 14.18
CA PRO A 162 28.46 3.33 15.56
C PRO A 162 27.74 4.28 16.53
N ASP A 163 27.19 3.73 17.62
CA ASP A 163 26.43 4.49 18.61
C ASP A 163 27.23 5.62 19.28
N GLU A 164 28.53 5.44 19.43
CA GLU A 164 29.46 6.48 19.97
C GLU A 164 29.40 7.77 19.12
N ARG A 165 29.07 7.68 17.85
CA ARG A 165 28.91 8.81 16.92
C ARG A 165 27.48 9.35 16.83
N ARG A 166 26.56 8.87 17.65
CA ARG A 166 25.16 9.30 17.65
C ARG A 166 25.03 10.83 17.71
N ASN A 167 25.79 11.48 18.60
CA ASN A 167 25.77 12.94 18.72
C ASN A 167 26.19 13.67 17.44
N SER A 168 27.11 13.08 16.66
CA SER A 168 27.50 13.65 15.36
C SER A 168 26.38 13.52 14.32
N VAL A 169 25.62 12.43 14.38
CA VAL A 169 24.41 12.25 13.51
C VAL A 169 23.35 13.26 13.87
N ILE A 170 23.08 13.46 15.16
CA ILE A 170 22.09 14.43 15.65
C ILE A 170 22.45 15.85 15.16
N LYS A 171 23.70 16.28 15.27
CA LYS A 171 24.15 17.58 14.77
C LYS A 171 23.93 17.70 13.24
N ARG A 172 24.26 16.66 12.48
CA ARG A 172 24.02 16.65 11.02
C ARG A 172 22.54 16.72 10.66
N VAL A 173 21.69 16.08 11.44
CA VAL A 173 20.23 16.15 11.29
C VAL A 173 19.74 17.57 11.57
N ALA A 174 20.19 18.21 12.67
CA ALA A 174 19.85 19.59 12.99
C ALA A 174 20.28 20.55 11.85
N ASP A 175 21.52 20.40 11.35
CA ASP A 175 22.02 21.18 10.22
C ASP A 175 21.21 20.94 8.92
N ALA A 176 20.72 19.75 8.71
CA ALA A 176 19.87 19.45 7.54
C ALA A 176 18.49 20.11 7.69
N CYS A 177 17.88 20.03 8.87
CA CYS A 177 16.59 20.68 9.17
C CYS A 177 16.69 22.20 9.08
N SER A 178 17.76 22.82 9.56
CA SER A 178 17.97 24.27 9.45
C SER A 178 18.07 24.76 7.99
N LYS A 179 18.45 23.85 7.07
CA LYS A 179 18.48 24.10 5.61
C LYS A 179 17.16 23.73 4.91
N GLY A 180 16.07 23.54 5.66
CA GLY A 180 14.75 23.23 5.13
C GLY A 180 14.58 21.78 4.66
N ARG A 181 15.47 20.84 5.02
CA ARG A 181 15.32 19.42 4.70
C ARG A 181 14.44 18.72 5.74
N GLN A 182 13.68 17.75 5.28
CA GLN A 182 12.89 16.88 6.17
C GLN A 182 13.70 15.63 6.52
N VAL A 183 13.60 15.20 7.78
CA VAL A 183 14.29 14.02 8.30
C VAL A 183 13.30 13.13 9.04
N TYR A 184 13.33 11.83 8.74
CA TYR A 184 12.62 10.82 9.53
C TYR A 184 13.60 10.11 10.45
N TRP A 185 13.34 10.17 11.75
CA TRP A 185 14.08 9.39 12.73
C TRP A 185 13.27 8.19 13.15
N VAL A 186 13.69 7.00 12.74
CA VAL A 186 12.97 5.75 13.01
C VAL A 186 13.55 5.08 14.26
N CYS A 187 12.70 4.81 15.25
CA CYS A 187 13.02 4.06 16.43
C CYS A 187 12.37 2.68 16.37
N THR A 188 13.04 1.66 16.89
CA THR A 188 12.54 0.27 16.90
C THR A 188 11.50 0.04 18.00
N LEU A 189 11.48 0.86 19.03
CA LEU A 189 10.61 0.77 20.20
C LEU A 189 9.88 2.08 20.44
N ILE A 190 8.64 2.00 20.96
CA ILE A 190 7.85 3.15 21.39
C ILE A 190 8.25 3.52 22.83
N GLU A 191 8.34 2.52 23.71
CA GLU A 191 8.73 2.65 25.11
C GLU A 191 10.08 1.94 25.37
N GLU A 192 10.77 2.30 26.45
CA GLU A 192 12.02 1.64 26.85
C GLU A 192 11.76 0.17 27.23
N SER A 193 12.65 -0.72 26.80
CA SER A 193 12.64 -2.14 27.15
C SER A 193 13.96 -2.51 27.81
N GLU A 194 13.90 -3.13 28.98
CA GLU A 194 15.09 -3.61 29.71
C GLU A 194 15.87 -4.69 28.91
N THR A 195 15.22 -5.39 27.98
CA THR A 195 15.83 -6.48 27.20
C THR A 195 16.48 -6.02 25.90
N LEU A 196 16.12 -4.84 25.38
CA LEU A 196 16.67 -4.30 24.15
C LEU A 196 17.36 -2.97 24.49
N GLN A 197 18.67 -2.88 24.31
CA GLN A 197 19.46 -1.65 24.48
C GLN A 197 19.16 -0.61 23.39
N CYS A 198 17.89 -0.31 23.16
CA CYS A 198 17.42 0.65 22.15
C CYS A 198 16.69 1.79 22.86
N GLN A 199 17.04 3.02 22.52
CA GLN A 199 16.31 4.19 23.03
C GLN A 199 14.92 4.25 22.46
N ALA A 200 13.93 4.48 23.32
CA ALA A 200 12.53 4.62 22.94
C ALA A 200 12.30 5.87 22.09
N ALA A 201 11.26 5.82 21.27
CA ALA A 201 10.89 6.94 20.40
C ALA A 201 10.58 8.21 21.17
N GLU A 202 9.92 8.11 22.33
CA GLU A 202 9.55 9.25 23.17
C GLU A 202 10.78 9.97 23.73
N VAL A 203 11.74 9.23 24.29
CA VAL A 203 12.99 9.80 24.85
C VAL A 203 13.79 10.47 23.73
N THR A 204 13.88 9.80 22.57
CA THR A 204 14.57 10.37 21.39
C THR A 204 13.88 11.64 20.90
N ALA A 205 12.56 11.67 20.82
CA ALA A 205 11.80 12.85 20.41
C ALA A 205 12.03 14.03 21.36
N GLN A 206 12.03 13.79 22.69
CA GLN A 206 12.32 14.82 23.68
C GLN A 206 13.76 15.37 23.56
N GLN A 207 14.72 14.51 23.26
CA GLN A 207 16.12 14.92 23.04
C GLN A 207 16.27 15.77 21.77
N LEU A 208 15.64 15.35 20.68
CA LEU A 208 15.71 16.07 19.38
C LEU A 208 14.94 17.39 19.40
N SER A 209 13.87 17.50 20.19
CA SER A 209 13.07 18.73 20.31
C SER A 209 13.77 19.87 21.08
N LYS A 210 14.88 19.57 21.78
CA LYS A 210 15.69 20.53 22.53
C LYS A 210 16.85 21.12 21.71
N LEU A 211 17.00 20.72 20.49
CA LEU A 211 18.03 21.17 19.54
C LEU A 211 17.50 22.26 18.61
#